data_1a610c2257c0a8e010651b42700af75b
#
_entry.id   1a610c2257c0a8e010651b42700af75b
#
_cell.length_a   1.000
_cell.length_b   1.000
_cell.length_c   1.000
_cell.angle_alpha   90.00
_cell.angle_beta   90.00
_cell.angle_gamma   90.00
#
_symmetry.space_group_name_H-M   'P 1'
#
loop_
_entity.id
_entity.type
_entity.pdbx_description
1 polymer ?
#
loop_
_entity_poly.entity_id
_entity_poly.type
_entity_poly.pdbx_seq_one_letter_code
_entity_poly.pdbx_strand_id
1 'polypeptide(L)' 'MSIVPAFEVGRVCVKTAGRDSGRRCVIIDLMDKNFALVTGPKSVSGVRRRRVNVNHLKPLEEKIQIEKGATDEQIAASLK' A
#
# COMPACT_ATOMS: atom_id res chain seq x y z
N MET A 1 -17.34 -5.41 -17.25
CA MET A 1 -16.07 -4.76 -17.59
C MET A 1 -15.10 -4.87 -16.44
N SER A 2 -13.93 -5.46 -16.65
CA SER A 2 -12.95 -5.57 -15.59
C SER A 2 -12.18 -4.26 -15.45
N ILE A 3 -12.05 -3.77 -14.20
CA ILE A 3 -11.27 -2.58 -13.91
C ILE A 3 -9.93 -3.05 -13.37
N VAL A 4 -8.85 -2.64 -14.02
CA VAL A 4 -7.51 -2.95 -13.54
C VAL A 4 -7.19 -2.00 -12.39
N PRO A 5 -6.89 -2.53 -11.20
CA PRO A 5 -6.50 -1.65 -10.08
C PRO A 5 -5.26 -0.84 -10.43
N ALA A 6 -5.28 0.44 -10.09
CA ALA A 6 -4.17 1.34 -10.37
C ALA A 6 -3.37 1.61 -9.10
N PHE A 7 -2.09 1.93 -9.28
CA PHE A 7 -1.24 2.37 -8.17
C PHE A 7 -1.58 3.83 -7.86
N GLU A 8 -2.28 4.04 -6.75
CA GLU A 8 -2.69 5.38 -6.32
C GLU A 8 -2.75 5.44 -4.80
N VAL A 9 -2.78 6.65 -4.27
CA VAL A 9 -2.87 6.85 -2.81
C VAL A 9 -4.13 6.18 -2.29
N GLY A 10 -3.98 5.34 -1.26
CA GLY A 10 -5.08 4.58 -0.68
C GLY A 10 -5.26 3.19 -1.26
N ARG A 11 -4.57 2.86 -2.33
CA ARG A 11 -4.68 1.53 -2.94
C ARG A 11 -4.05 0.48 -2.03
N VAL A 12 -4.81 -0.56 -1.75
CA VAL A 12 -4.28 -1.71 -0.99
C VAL A 12 -3.55 -2.61 -1.97
N CYS A 13 -2.35 -3.00 -1.60
CA CYS A 13 -1.50 -3.85 -2.44
C CYS A 13 -0.97 -5.02 -1.61
N VAL A 14 -0.48 -6.05 -2.30
CA VAL A 14 0.23 -7.16 -1.67
C VAL A 14 1.68 -7.08 -2.15
N LYS A 15 2.62 -7.20 -1.23
CA LYS A 15 4.04 -7.28 -1.60
C LYS A 15 4.33 -8.64 -2.22
N THR A 16 5.04 -8.63 -3.33
CA THR A 16 5.33 -9.86 -4.08
C THR A 16 6.79 -10.29 -3.96
N ALA A 17 7.63 -9.49 -3.30
CA ALA A 17 9.05 -9.80 -3.15
C ALA A 17 9.58 -9.30 -1.81
N GLY A 18 10.66 -9.87 -1.35
CA GLY A 18 11.32 -9.48 -0.12
C GLY A 18 10.73 -10.15 1.11
N ARG A 19 11.14 -9.66 2.29
CA ARG A 19 10.72 -10.21 3.58
C ARG A 19 9.22 -10.19 3.80
N ASP A 20 8.57 -9.15 3.30
CA ASP A 20 7.14 -8.94 3.53
C ASP A 20 6.29 -9.53 2.42
N SER A 21 6.86 -10.40 1.58
CA SER A 21 6.12 -11.06 0.50
C SER A 21 4.85 -11.72 1.02
N GLY A 22 3.73 -11.46 0.36
CA GLY A 22 2.43 -11.98 0.76
C GLY A 22 1.68 -11.09 1.75
N ARG A 23 2.32 -10.04 2.28
CA ARG A 23 1.66 -9.13 3.23
C ARG A 23 1.01 -7.96 2.51
N ARG A 24 -0.09 -7.51 3.07
CA ARG A 24 -0.81 -6.35 2.53
C ARG A 24 -0.16 -5.05 2.99
N CYS A 25 -0.17 -4.07 2.11
CA CYS A 25 0.26 -2.72 2.43
C CYS A 25 -0.62 -1.73 1.69
N VAL A 26 -0.51 -0.46 2.05
CA VAL A 26 -1.31 0.61 1.46
C VAL A 26 -0.36 1.66 0.91
N ILE A 27 -0.63 2.14 -0.30
CA ILE A 27 0.14 3.22 -0.90
C ILE A 27 -0.28 4.53 -0.24
N ILE A 28 0.69 5.26 0.30
CA ILE A 28 0.45 6.55 0.95
C ILE A 28 1.04 7.72 0.16
N ASP A 29 1.89 7.44 -0.81
CA ASP A 29 2.43 8.45 -1.71
C ASP A 29 3.00 7.76 -2.94
N LEU A 30 2.98 8.44 -4.05
CA LEU A 30 3.64 8.00 -5.28
C LEU A 30 4.87 8.87 -5.49
N MET A 31 6.05 8.28 -5.35
CA MET A 31 7.30 9.03 -5.39
C MET A 31 7.79 9.29 -6.81
N ASP A 32 7.62 8.31 -7.71
CA ASP A 32 7.89 8.48 -9.14
C ASP A 32 7.23 7.32 -9.91
N LYS A 33 7.61 7.13 -11.17
CA LYS A 33 7.05 6.09 -12.04
C LYS A 33 7.21 4.68 -11.47
N ASN A 34 8.31 4.47 -10.74
CA ASN A 34 8.73 3.13 -10.33
C ASN A 34 8.63 2.89 -8.83
N PHE A 35 8.42 3.93 -8.04
CA PHE A 35 8.46 3.81 -6.59
C PHE A 35 7.23 4.41 -5.93
N ALA A 36 6.76 3.72 -4.91
CA ALA A 36 5.66 4.20 -4.08
C ALA A 36 6.05 4.09 -2.62
N LEU A 37 5.58 5.02 -1.81
CA LEU A 37 5.73 4.93 -0.37
C LEU A 37 4.55 4.13 0.16
N VAL A 38 4.84 3.05 0.87
CA VAL A 38 3.80 2.15 1.39
C VAL A 38 3.97 1.94 2.87
N THR A 39 2.91 1.53 3.52
CA THR A 39 2.94 1.10 4.91
C THR A 39 1.85 0.05 5.13
N GLY A 40 2.12 -0.88 6.04
CA GLY A 40 1.11 -1.78 6.57
C GLY A 40 1.26 -1.71 8.06
N PRO A 41 0.43 -0.93 8.76
CA PRO A 41 0.62 -0.70 10.18
C PRO A 41 0.82 -2.00 10.95
N LYS A 42 1.68 -1.97 11.95
CA LYS A 42 2.07 -3.15 12.71
C LYS A 42 0.87 -3.91 13.26
N SER A 43 -0.18 -3.20 13.62
CA SER A 43 -1.40 -3.82 14.14
C SER A 43 -2.24 -4.51 13.07
N VAL A 44 -1.91 -4.34 11.79
CA VAL A 44 -2.66 -4.91 10.66
C VAL A 44 -1.85 -5.97 9.95
N SER A 45 -0.76 -5.58 9.30
CA SER A 45 0.05 -6.51 8.51
C SER A 45 1.53 -6.49 8.84
N GLY A 46 1.97 -5.48 9.57
CA GLY A 46 3.36 -5.39 10.02
C GLY A 46 4.35 -4.93 8.96
N VAL A 47 3.90 -4.46 7.82
CA VAL A 47 4.79 -3.93 6.79
C VAL A 47 5.27 -2.55 7.21
N ARG A 48 6.57 -2.35 7.27
CA ARG A 48 7.14 -1.06 7.66
C ARG A 48 6.92 0.00 6.58
N ARG A 49 6.80 1.25 7.03
CA ARG A 49 6.69 2.40 6.14
C ARG A 49 7.99 2.55 5.37
N ARG A 50 7.93 2.37 4.06
CA ARG A 50 9.12 2.43 3.21
C ARG A 50 8.78 2.66 1.75
N ARG A 51 9.78 3.10 1.00
CA ARG A 51 9.69 3.22 -0.45
C ARG A 51 9.90 1.83 -1.06
N VAL A 52 9.01 1.44 -1.94
CA VAL A 52 9.04 0.13 -2.59
C VAL A 52 8.86 0.30 -4.10
N ASN A 53 9.58 -0.51 -4.87
CA ASN A 53 9.39 -0.54 -6.31
C ASN A 53 8.01 -1.11 -6.61
N VAL A 54 7.24 -0.44 -7.47
CA VAL A 54 5.87 -0.88 -7.81
C VAL A 54 5.84 -2.26 -8.46
N ASN A 55 6.95 -2.69 -9.07
CA ASN A 55 7.04 -4.03 -9.62
C ASN A 55 7.03 -5.12 -8.56
N HIS A 56 7.26 -4.75 -7.30
CA HIS A 56 7.18 -5.66 -6.16
C HIS A 56 5.85 -5.58 -5.43
N LEU A 57 4.87 -4.96 -6.07
CA LEU A 57 3.53 -4.79 -5.51
C LEU A 57 2.49 -5.31 -6.49
N LYS A 58 1.46 -5.94 -5.95
CA LYS A 58 0.29 -6.32 -6.73
C LYS A 58 -0.89 -5.50 -6.22
N PRO A 59 -1.45 -4.58 -7.02
CA PRO A 59 -2.58 -3.79 -6.57
C PRO A 59 -3.84 -4.63 -6.50
N LEU A 60 -4.61 -4.43 -5.42
CA LEU A 60 -5.89 -5.09 -5.23
C LEU A 60 -7.01 -4.11 -5.62
N GLU A 61 -8.21 -4.64 -5.79
CA GLU A 61 -9.36 -3.78 -6.08
C GLU A 61 -9.73 -2.88 -4.90
N GLU A 62 -9.33 -3.29 -3.70
CA GLU A 62 -9.62 -2.56 -2.48
C GLU A 62 -8.85 -1.25 -2.42
N LYS A 63 -9.55 -0.20 -2.03
CA LYS A 63 -8.96 1.13 -1.86
C LYS A 63 -9.57 1.78 -0.64
N ILE A 64 -8.73 2.44 0.16
CA ILE A 64 -9.20 3.17 1.34
C ILE A 64 -9.09 4.68 1.10
N GLN A 65 -9.92 5.44 1.79
CA GLN A 65 -9.95 6.89 1.69
C GLN A 65 -8.95 7.47 2.69
N ILE A 66 -7.79 7.84 2.19
CA ILE A 66 -6.75 8.48 3.01
C ILE A 66 -6.12 9.61 2.23
N GLU A 67 -5.49 10.53 2.96
CA GLU A 67 -4.73 11.60 2.37
C GLU A 67 -3.30 11.15 2.10
N LYS A 68 -2.67 11.80 1.13
CA LYS A 68 -1.26 11.59 0.84
C LYS A 68 -0.43 11.78 2.10
N GLY A 69 0.42 10.82 2.42
CA GLY A 69 1.26 10.90 3.60
C GLY A 69 0.55 10.56 4.91
N ALA A 70 -0.62 9.94 4.86
CA ALA A 70 -1.37 9.58 6.06
C ALA A 70 -0.53 8.81 7.07
N THR A 71 -0.83 8.99 8.35
CA THR A 71 -0.12 8.29 9.41
C THR A 71 -0.55 6.83 9.50
N ASP A 72 0.27 6.00 10.11
CA ASP A 72 -0.06 4.59 10.29
C ASP A 72 -1.34 4.41 11.12
N GLU A 73 -1.57 5.29 12.08
CA GLU A 73 -2.79 5.25 12.89
C GLU A 73 -4.04 5.48 12.03
N GLN A 74 -3.98 6.45 11.13
CA GLN A 74 -5.08 6.74 10.22
C GLN A 74 -5.35 5.56 9.31
N ILE A 75 -4.30 4.94 8.82
CA ILE A 75 -4.41 3.79 7.93
C ILE A 75 -4.97 2.58 8.67
N ALA A 76 -4.49 2.30 9.87
CA ALA A 76 -4.99 1.21 10.67
C ALA A 76 -6.49 1.37 10.96
N ALA A 77 -6.93 2.59 11.26
CA ALA A 77 -8.33 2.88 11.49
C ALA A 77 -9.18 2.62 10.24
N SER A 78 -8.64 2.94 9.07
CA SER A 78 -9.35 2.76 7.81
C SER A 78 -9.44 1.30 7.37
N LEU A 79 -8.49 0.47 7.80
CA LEU A 79 -8.44 -0.94 7.44
C LEU A 79 -9.25 -1.86 8.36
N LYS A 80 -9.71 -1.35 9.46
CA LYS A 80 -10.52 -2.13 10.40
C LYS A 80 -11.96 -2.24 9.98
#